data_88c8b4d65807304b756a92c8390a8bc0
#
_entry.id   88c8b4d65807304b756a92c8390a8bc0
#
_cell.length_a   1.000
_cell.length_b   1.000
_cell.length_c   1.000
_cell.angle_alpha   90.00
_cell.angle_beta   90.00
_cell.angle_gamma   90.00
#
_symmetry.space_group_name_H-M   'P 1'
#
loop_
_entity.id
_entity.type
_entity.pdbx_description
1 polymer ?
#
loop_
_entity_poly.entity_id
_entity_poly.type
_entity_poly.pdbx_seq_one_letter_code
_entity_poly.pdbx_strand_id
1 'polypeptide(L)'
;KQLKLLFQLYERYDSAISTSDIYDELSERLLEELDYRREAMNMQLYQHMLADEKKVQVPSHIPELSTNRLLTMNWLEGQRLMVFLDTNPDQATRNEIAKTMFRVWYVPFYYYGVIHGDPHLGNYSIAKDHSINLMDFGSIRLFRPQFVAGVIELYKALRDNNRDQAVDAYERWGFVGLDNEAIDVLNMWAEFIYAPLLENRVRPIQQMRGGKAGRDLAGKVHTELKRIGGIKPPREFVLTDRAAVGLGSVFMHLGAEVNWHELFHELIDDFSVDALAER
;
A
#
# COMPACT_ATOMS: atom_id res chain seq x y z
N LYS A 1 27.84 6.71 8.57
CA LYS A 1 28.85 7.75 8.88
C LYS A 1 28.95 8.80 7.75
N GLN A 2 29.04 8.39 6.48
CA GLN A 2 29.12 9.32 5.33
C GLN A 2 27.88 10.19 5.17
N LEU A 3 26.69 9.61 5.35
CA LEU A 3 25.41 10.33 5.28
C LEU A 3 25.36 11.45 6.34
N LYS A 4 25.79 11.17 7.58
CA LYS A 4 25.84 12.17 8.66
C LYS A 4 26.73 13.37 8.32
N LEU A 5 27.86 13.10 7.68
CA LEU A 5 28.77 14.16 7.23
C LEU A 5 28.15 15.03 6.14
N LEU A 6 27.43 14.41 5.19
CA LEU A 6 26.71 15.15 4.15
C LEU A 6 25.62 16.06 4.73
N PHE A 7 24.83 15.58 5.68
CA PHE A 7 23.80 16.39 6.34
C PHE A 7 24.43 17.54 7.17
N GLN A 8 25.50 17.27 7.89
CA GLN A 8 26.24 18.32 8.64
C GLN A 8 26.84 19.40 7.73
N LEU A 9 27.31 19.01 6.53
CA LEU A 9 27.78 19.97 5.53
C LEU A 9 26.64 20.78 4.94
N TYR A 10 25.49 20.14 4.69
CA TYR A 10 24.28 20.82 4.18
C TYR A 10 23.75 21.85 5.19
N GLU A 11 23.63 21.51 6.49
CA GLU A 11 23.22 22.44 7.56
C GLU A 11 24.14 23.66 7.70
N ARG A 12 25.43 23.49 7.39
CA ARG A 12 26.37 24.63 7.36
C ARG A 12 26.12 25.57 6.20
N TYR A 13 25.59 25.04 5.10
CA TYR A 13 25.33 25.82 3.87
C TYR A 13 23.96 26.46 3.88
N ASP A 14 22.97 25.76 4.40
CA ASP A 14 21.57 26.22 4.50
C ASP A 14 20.99 25.88 5.88
N SER A 15 20.94 26.91 6.76
CA SER A 15 20.42 26.80 8.12
C SER A 15 18.90 26.92 8.20
N ALA A 16 18.20 27.05 7.05
CA ALA A 16 16.75 27.19 7.01
C ALA A 16 16.00 25.89 7.30
N ILE A 17 16.67 24.73 7.15
CA ILE A 17 16.09 23.41 7.37
C ILE A 17 16.96 22.64 8.37
N SER A 18 16.37 22.26 9.52
CA SER A 18 17.00 21.28 10.42
C SER A 18 17.02 19.91 9.74
N THR A 19 18.20 19.37 9.49
CA THR A 19 18.36 18.07 8.83
C THR A 19 18.49 16.93 9.82
N SER A 20 18.55 17.21 11.13
CA SER A 20 18.72 16.18 12.18
C SER A 20 17.59 15.15 12.14
N ASP A 21 16.34 15.61 12.10
CA ASP A 21 15.15 14.73 12.08
C ASP A 21 15.09 13.91 10.78
N ILE A 22 15.49 14.53 9.66
CA ILE A 22 15.58 13.85 8.36
C ILE A 22 16.67 12.79 8.36
N TYR A 23 17.82 13.10 8.99
CA TYR A 23 18.93 12.15 9.11
C TYR A 23 18.53 10.95 9.98
N ASP A 24 17.87 11.20 11.11
CA ASP A 24 17.46 10.16 12.04
C ASP A 24 16.42 9.23 11.37
N GLU A 25 15.39 9.80 10.72
CA GLU A 25 14.41 9.03 9.96
C GLU A 25 15.05 8.18 8.84
N LEU A 26 15.95 8.79 8.03
CA LEU A 26 16.64 8.06 6.97
C LEU A 26 17.58 6.98 7.53
N SER A 27 18.21 7.24 8.68
CA SER A 27 19.11 6.27 9.32
C SER A 27 18.32 5.08 9.86
N GLU A 28 17.17 5.32 10.49
CA GLU A 28 16.26 4.26 10.95
C GLU A 28 15.77 3.41 9.76
N ARG A 29 15.35 4.04 8.66
CA ARG A 29 14.92 3.33 7.46
C ARG A 29 16.01 2.44 6.86
N LEU A 30 17.22 3.00 6.72
CA LEU A 30 18.36 2.22 6.21
C LEU A 30 18.74 1.06 7.14
N LEU A 31 18.61 1.24 8.46
CA LEU A 31 18.85 0.15 9.41
C LEU A 31 17.77 -0.93 9.33
N GLU A 32 16.49 -0.54 9.14
CA GLU A 32 15.39 -1.47 8.89
C GLU A 32 15.64 -2.31 7.64
N GLU A 33 16.04 -1.68 6.51
CA GLU A 33 16.32 -2.36 5.24
C GLU A 33 17.55 -3.28 5.30
N LEU A 34 18.46 -3.07 6.24
CA LEU A 34 19.65 -3.92 6.44
C LEU A 34 19.42 -5.06 7.45
N ASP A 35 18.24 -5.16 8.05
CA ASP A 35 17.88 -6.21 8.99
C ASP A 35 17.25 -7.42 8.27
N TYR A 36 18.09 -8.27 7.70
CA TYR A 36 17.63 -9.46 6.98
C TYR A 36 16.99 -10.54 7.87
N ARG A 37 17.19 -10.50 9.20
CA ARG A 37 16.43 -11.36 10.11
C ARG A 37 14.95 -10.93 10.17
N ARG A 38 14.72 -9.61 10.23
CA ARG A 38 13.38 -9.05 10.19
C ARG A 38 12.70 -9.37 8.86
N GLU A 39 13.43 -9.24 7.75
CA GLU A 39 12.90 -9.59 6.43
C GLU A 39 12.55 -11.09 6.33
N ALA A 40 13.37 -11.98 6.88
CA ALA A 40 13.06 -13.41 6.95
C ALA A 40 11.81 -13.71 7.78
N MET A 41 11.62 -13.02 8.92
CA MET A 41 10.40 -13.15 9.74
C MET A 41 9.16 -12.64 8.99
N ASN A 42 9.27 -11.50 8.31
CA ASN A 42 8.19 -10.95 7.49
C ASN A 42 7.82 -11.89 6.34
N MET A 43 8.81 -12.52 5.71
CA MET A 43 8.60 -13.53 4.66
C MET A 43 7.78 -14.72 5.20
N GLN A 44 8.13 -15.25 6.38
CA GLN A 44 7.36 -16.32 7.03
C GLN A 44 5.93 -15.87 7.38
N LEU A 45 5.77 -14.64 7.86
CA LEU A 45 4.46 -14.06 8.13
C LEU A 45 3.60 -14.01 6.86
N TYR A 46 4.16 -13.56 5.73
CA TYR A 46 3.47 -13.53 4.45
C TYR A 46 3.14 -14.91 3.91
N GLN A 47 4.02 -15.91 4.09
CA GLN A 47 3.71 -17.31 3.77
C GLN A 47 2.49 -17.80 4.56
N HIS A 48 2.40 -17.46 5.85
CA HIS A 48 1.26 -17.82 6.68
C HIS A 48 -0.02 -17.12 6.23
N MET A 49 0.01 -15.80 6.07
CA MET A 49 -1.16 -14.99 5.71
C MET A 49 -1.74 -15.33 4.33
N LEU A 50 -0.88 -15.74 3.39
CA LEU A 50 -1.26 -16.05 2.01
C LEU A 50 -1.31 -17.57 1.72
N ALA A 51 -1.32 -18.42 2.75
CA ALA A 51 -1.30 -19.88 2.59
C ALA A 51 -2.48 -20.42 1.77
N ASP A 52 -3.64 -19.78 1.87
CA ASP A 52 -4.84 -20.17 1.13
C ASP A 52 -4.92 -19.58 -0.30
N GLU A 53 -4.01 -18.66 -0.64
CA GLU A 53 -3.95 -18.00 -1.95
C GLU A 53 -3.15 -18.84 -2.95
N LYS A 54 -3.83 -19.79 -3.64
CA LYS A 54 -3.23 -20.80 -4.51
C LYS A 54 -2.35 -20.27 -5.66
N LYS A 55 -2.57 -19.02 -6.05
CA LYS A 55 -1.86 -18.34 -7.14
C LYS A 55 -0.79 -17.37 -6.65
N VAL A 56 -0.38 -17.49 -5.37
CA VAL A 56 0.66 -16.67 -4.76
C VAL A 56 1.78 -17.55 -4.27
N GLN A 57 3.01 -17.15 -4.55
CA GLN A 57 4.21 -17.81 -4.07
C GLN A 57 5.07 -16.81 -3.30
N VAL A 58 5.41 -17.20 -2.08
CA VAL A 58 6.36 -16.47 -1.23
C VAL A 58 7.57 -17.38 -1.04
N PRO A 59 8.80 -16.92 -1.28
CA PRO A 59 9.96 -17.77 -1.12
C PRO A 59 10.15 -18.17 0.34
N SER A 60 10.77 -19.33 0.56
CA SER A 60 11.17 -19.79 1.89
C SER A 60 12.61 -19.42 2.17
N HIS A 61 12.87 -18.78 3.32
CA HIS A 61 14.23 -18.51 3.72
C HIS A 61 14.94 -19.78 4.19
N ILE A 62 16.26 -19.85 4.03
CA ILE A 62 17.13 -20.96 4.42
C ILE A 62 17.95 -20.49 5.62
N PRO A 63 17.55 -20.84 6.86
CA PRO A 63 18.18 -20.32 8.09
C PRO A 63 19.67 -20.62 8.18
N GLU A 64 20.08 -21.82 7.78
CA GLU A 64 21.47 -22.30 7.87
C GLU A 64 22.43 -21.53 6.95
N LEU A 65 21.87 -20.91 5.92
CA LEU A 65 22.63 -20.11 4.94
C LEU A 65 22.36 -18.61 5.09
N SER A 66 21.64 -18.19 6.13
CA SER A 66 21.25 -16.80 6.36
C SER A 66 21.95 -16.21 7.59
N THR A 67 22.19 -14.91 7.56
CA THR A 67 22.80 -14.13 8.65
C THR A 67 22.09 -12.79 8.79
N ASN A 68 22.52 -11.93 9.73
CA ASN A 68 22.00 -10.54 9.80
C ASN A 68 22.26 -9.71 8.53
N ARG A 69 23.21 -10.15 7.67
CA ARG A 69 23.65 -9.41 6.48
C ARG A 69 23.54 -10.21 5.19
N LEU A 70 22.97 -11.40 5.26
CA LEU A 70 22.74 -12.28 4.11
C LEU A 70 21.42 -12.99 4.31
N LEU A 71 20.49 -12.77 3.42
CA LEU A 71 19.24 -13.52 3.34
C LEU A 71 19.35 -14.51 2.18
N THR A 72 19.28 -15.80 2.51
CA THR A 72 19.25 -16.87 1.52
C THR A 72 17.87 -17.48 1.48
N MET A 73 17.30 -17.62 0.28
CA MET A 73 15.96 -18.15 0.06
C MET A 73 15.96 -19.10 -1.16
N ASN A 74 14.94 -19.94 -1.28
CA ASN A 74 14.78 -20.76 -2.46
C ASN A 74 14.46 -19.89 -3.69
N TRP A 75 14.87 -20.40 -4.85
CA TRP A 75 14.57 -19.74 -6.12
C TRP A 75 13.11 -19.96 -6.54
N LEU A 76 12.44 -18.91 -6.98
CA LEU A 76 11.12 -18.98 -7.60
C LEU A 76 11.26 -18.67 -9.10
N GLU A 77 10.79 -19.60 -9.94
CA GLU A 77 10.79 -19.41 -11.39
C GLU A 77 9.71 -18.41 -11.81
N GLY A 78 10.09 -17.42 -12.61
CA GLY A 78 9.15 -16.43 -13.12
C GLY A 78 9.81 -15.32 -13.94
N GLN A 79 9.01 -14.57 -14.66
CA GLN A 79 9.42 -13.37 -15.39
C GLN A 79 9.03 -12.14 -14.59
N ARG A 80 9.88 -11.11 -14.56
CA ARG A 80 9.52 -9.81 -13.96
C ARG A 80 8.21 -9.30 -14.57
N LEU A 81 7.35 -8.72 -13.77
CA LEU A 81 6.02 -8.28 -14.20
C LEU A 81 6.04 -7.45 -15.49
N MET A 82 6.95 -6.48 -15.61
CA MET A 82 7.04 -5.66 -16.82
C MET A 82 7.46 -6.47 -18.06
N VAL A 83 8.42 -7.39 -17.91
CA VAL A 83 8.84 -8.28 -19.02
C VAL A 83 7.70 -9.20 -19.44
N PHE A 84 6.90 -9.69 -18.48
CA PHE A 84 5.71 -10.47 -18.78
C PHE A 84 4.67 -9.63 -19.55
N LEU A 85 4.44 -8.38 -19.16
CA LEU A 85 3.50 -7.49 -19.84
C LEU A 85 3.94 -7.14 -21.28
N ASP A 86 5.25 -7.08 -21.53
CA ASP A 86 5.80 -6.87 -22.88
C ASP A 86 5.46 -8.03 -23.85
N THR A 87 5.13 -9.22 -23.33
CA THR A 87 4.62 -10.34 -24.13
C THR A 87 3.18 -10.12 -24.62
N ASN A 88 2.55 -9.03 -24.21
CA ASN A 88 1.17 -8.66 -24.53
C ASN A 88 0.13 -9.74 -24.19
N PRO A 89 0.04 -10.19 -22.91
CA PRO A 89 -0.94 -11.19 -22.51
C PRO A 89 -2.38 -10.71 -22.79
N ASP A 90 -3.28 -11.66 -23.00
CA ASP A 90 -4.69 -11.33 -23.24
C ASP A 90 -5.38 -10.71 -22.02
N GLN A 91 -6.57 -10.14 -22.23
CA GLN A 91 -7.31 -9.44 -21.16
C GLN A 91 -7.70 -10.37 -20.02
N ALA A 92 -8.02 -11.64 -20.31
CA ALA A 92 -8.40 -12.61 -19.29
C ALA A 92 -7.22 -12.89 -18.34
N THR A 93 -6.04 -13.10 -18.89
CA THR A 93 -4.80 -13.28 -18.14
C THR A 93 -4.46 -12.05 -17.30
N ARG A 94 -4.58 -10.83 -17.87
CA ARG A 94 -4.37 -9.56 -17.13
C ARG A 94 -5.33 -9.44 -15.95
N ASN A 95 -6.60 -9.79 -16.16
CA ASN A 95 -7.64 -9.76 -15.14
C ASN A 95 -7.39 -10.78 -14.02
N GLU A 96 -6.96 -12.00 -14.36
CA GLU A 96 -6.60 -13.03 -13.38
C GLU A 96 -5.44 -12.56 -12.49
N ILE A 97 -4.38 -12.05 -13.09
CA ILE A 97 -3.22 -11.52 -12.34
C ILE A 97 -3.64 -10.34 -11.44
N ALA A 98 -4.49 -9.44 -11.94
CA ALA A 98 -4.96 -8.31 -11.15
C ALA A 98 -5.81 -8.72 -9.95
N LYS A 99 -6.69 -9.71 -10.11
CA LYS A 99 -7.46 -10.28 -8.99
C LYS A 99 -6.54 -10.91 -7.94
N THR A 100 -5.56 -11.69 -8.37
CA THR A 100 -4.56 -12.28 -7.47
C THR A 100 -3.74 -11.19 -6.78
N MET A 101 -3.28 -10.17 -7.52
CA MET A 101 -2.53 -9.04 -6.96
C MET A 101 -3.36 -8.25 -5.94
N PHE A 102 -4.66 -8.07 -6.17
CA PHE A 102 -5.55 -7.43 -5.22
C PHE A 102 -5.59 -8.22 -3.90
N ARG A 103 -5.71 -9.53 -3.96
CA ARG A 103 -5.73 -10.41 -2.78
C ARG A 103 -4.38 -10.44 -2.06
N VAL A 104 -3.25 -10.46 -2.79
CA VAL A 104 -1.87 -10.38 -2.21
C VAL A 104 -1.71 -9.18 -1.27
N TRP A 105 -2.36 -8.07 -1.59
CA TRP A 105 -2.26 -6.84 -0.82
C TRP A 105 -3.32 -6.73 0.26
N TYR A 106 -4.54 -7.07 -0.05
CA TYR A 106 -5.68 -6.75 0.80
C TYR A 106 -6.08 -7.89 1.74
N VAL A 107 -5.73 -9.15 1.45
CA VAL A 107 -5.89 -10.26 2.43
C VAL A 107 -5.01 -10.01 3.68
N PRO A 108 -3.70 -9.72 3.57
CA PRO A 108 -2.91 -9.34 4.74
C PRO A 108 -3.48 -8.12 5.47
N PHE A 109 -3.96 -7.12 4.76
CA PHE A 109 -4.47 -5.91 5.38
C PHE A 109 -5.78 -6.11 6.14
N TYR A 110 -6.80 -6.68 5.51
CA TYR A 110 -8.11 -6.82 6.14
C TYR A 110 -8.21 -7.98 7.13
N TYR A 111 -7.41 -9.03 6.97
CA TYR A 111 -7.48 -10.21 7.83
C TYR A 111 -6.42 -10.22 8.94
N TYR A 112 -5.33 -9.46 8.79
CA TYR A 112 -4.20 -9.49 9.73
C TYR A 112 -3.69 -8.09 10.12
N GLY A 113 -4.25 -7.03 9.58
CA GLY A 113 -3.77 -5.67 9.84
C GLY A 113 -2.36 -5.40 9.31
N VAL A 114 -1.93 -6.10 8.28
CA VAL A 114 -0.57 -6.03 7.74
C VAL A 114 -0.59 -5.52 6.31
N ILE A 115 0.25 -4.55 5.98
CA ILE A 115 0.42 -4.09 4.61
C ILE A 115 1.88 -4.14 4.17
N HIS A 116 2.09 -4.46 2.91
CA HIS A 116 3.37 -4.31 2.25
C HIS A 116 3.57 -2.82 1.87
N GLY A 117 4.53 -2.14 2.46
CA GLY A 117 4.71 -0.69 2.29
C GLY A 117 5.39 -0.27 0.99
N ASP A 118 5.86 -1.22 0.16
CA ASP A 118 6.55 -0.92 -1.11
C ASP A 118 5.92 -1.63 -2.32
N PRO A 119 4.93 -0.99 -2.97
CA PRO A 119 4.23 -1.53 -4.16
C PRO A 119 5.05 -1.38 -5.45
N HIS A 120 6.36 -1.55 -5.38
CA HIS A 120 7.23 -1.41 -6.55
C HIS A 120 7.05 -2.57 -7.52
N LEU A 121 6.95 -2.29 -8.83
CA LEU A 121 6.75 -3.31 -9.89
C LEU A 121 7.85 -4.37 -9.94
N GLY A 122 9.05 -4.04 -9.46
CA GLY A 122 10.19 -4.96 -9.39
C GLY A 122 10.07 -6.05 -8.32
N ASN A 123 9.14 -5.91 -7.37
CA ASN A 123 8.92 -6.85 -6.27
C ASN A 123 8.04 -8.05 -6.67
N TYR A 124 7.62 -8.10 -7.94
CA TYR A 124 6.76 -9.16 -8.46
C TYR A 124 7.37 -9.85 -9.67
N SER A 125 7.25 -11.17 -9.70
CA SER A 125 7.44 -11.93 -10.93
C SER A 125 6.25 -12.86 -11.19
N ILE A 126 6.02 -13.19 -12.46
CA ILE A 126 4.90 -14.01 -12.91
C ILE A 126 5.43 -15.37 -13.34
N ALA A 127 4.98 -16.42 -12.70
CA ALA A 127 5.31 -17.80 -13.05
C ALA A 127 4.58 -18.25 -14.33
N LYS A 128 4.96 -19.41 -14.89
CA LYS A 128 4.37 -19.94 -16.12
C LYS A 128 2.88 -20.24 -16.03
N ASP A 129 2.39 -20.55 -14.83
CA ASP A 129 0.98 -20.80 -14.54
C ASP A 129 0.21 -19.54 -14.14
N HIS A 130 0.81 -18.37 -14.35
CA HIS A 130 0.33 -17.02 -13.96
C HIS A 130 0.23 -16.79 -12.44
N SER A 131 0.87 -17.64 -11.62
CA SER A 131 1.04 -17.35 -10.19
C SER A 131 1.96 -16.13 -10.00
N ILE A 132 1.72 -15.38 -8.93
CA ILE A 132 2.53 -14.22 -8.54
C ILE A 132 3.58 -14.67 -7.53
N ASN A 133 4.84 -14.41 -7.82
CA ASN A 133 5.92 -14.51 -6.86
C ASN A 133 6.12 -13.14 -6.20
N LEU A 134 6.06 -13.10 -4.88
CA LEU A 134 6.31 -11.90 -4.08
C LEU A 134 7.74 -11.98 -3.53
N MET A 135 8.59 -10.96 -3.76
CA MET A 135 10.05 -11.09 -3.63
C MET A 135 10.68 -10.25 -2.53
N ASP A 136 10.04 -9.20 -2.04
CA ASP A 136 10.58 -8.25 -1.06
C ASP A 136 9.68 -8.20 0.18
N PHE A 137 10.26 -8.21 1.38
CA PHE A 137 9.53 -8.18 2.66
C PHE A 137 10.15 -7.17 3.65
N GLY A 138 11.04 -6.30 3.18
CA GLY A 138 11.71 -5.30 4.00
C GLY A 138 10.79 -4.21 4.53
N SER A 139 9.72 -3.89 3.77
CA SER A 139 8.84 -2.75 4.04
C SER A 139 7.46 -3.12 4.59
N ILE A 140 7.39 -4.09 5.51
CA ILE A 140 6.11 -4.52 6.11
C ILE A 140 5.71 -3.57 7.25
N ARG A 141 4.41 -3.27 7.33
CA ARG A 141 3.82 -2.41 8.37
C ARG A 141 2.58 -3.07 8.99
N LEU A 142 2.48 -2.94 10.32
CA LEU A 142 1.34 -3.43 11.08
C LEU A 142 0.44 -2.26 11.48
N PHE A 143 -0.85 -2.48 11.43
CA PHE A 143 -1.88 -1.52 11.79
C PHE A 143 -2.78 -2.08 12.88
N ARG A 144 -3.23 -1.19 13.76
CA ARG A 144 -4.22 -1.56 14.78
C ARG A 144 -5.56 -1.89 14.12
N PRO A 145 -6.33 -2.84 14.67
CA PRO A 145 -7.64 -3.22 14.11
C PRO A 145 -8.59 -2.03 13.90
N GLN A 146 -8.56 -1.04 14.80
CA GLN A 146 -9.37 0.18 14.69
C GLN A 146 -8.99 1.03 13.48
N PHE A 147 -7.70 1.04 13.08
CA PHE A 147 -7.27 1.74 11.88
C PHE A 147 -7.85 1.06 10.63
N VAL A 148 -7.77 -0.27 10.55
CA VAL A 148 -8.35 -1.04 9.44
C VAL A 148 -9.86 -0.85 9.38
N ALA A 149 -10.55 -0.86 10.52
CA ALA A 149 -11.97 -0.53 10.60
C ALA A 149 -12.27 0.87 10.04
N GLY A 150 -11.45 1.87 10.37
CA GLY A 150 -11.59 3.24 9.84
C GLY A 150 -11.51 3.31 8.31
N VAL A 151 -10.69 2.44 7.66
CA VAL A 151 -10.65 2.34 6.19
C VAL A 151 -11.98 1.88 5.62
N ILE A 152 -12.61 0.89 6.25
CA ILE A 152 -13.91 0.35 5.85
C ILE A 152 -15.03 1.37 6.16
N GLU A 153 -14.97 2.04 7.31
CA GLU A 153 -15.94 3.07 7.70
C GLU A 153 -15.92 4.26 6.75
N LEU A 154 -14.74 4.71 6.31
CA LEU A 154 -14.65 5.77 5.31
C LEU A 154 -15.25 5.35 3.96
N TYR A 155 -15.00 4.11 3.52
CA TYR A 155 -15.67 3.55 2.34
C TYR A 155 -17.19 3.63 2.46
N LYS A 156 -17.75 3.17 3.60
CA LYS A 156 -19.21 3.22 3.85
C LYS A 156 -19.73 4.66 3.88
N ALA A 157 -18.99 5.56 4.52
CA ALA A 157 -19.33 6.98 4.59
C ALA A 157 -19.42 7.62 3.19
N LEU A 158 -18.47 7.33 2.31
CA LEU A 158 -18.47 7.83 0.92
C LEU A 158 -19.60 7.20 0.11
N ARG A 159 -19.83 5.89 0.24
CA ARG A 159 -20.92 5.18 -0.43
C ARG A 159 -22.29 5.76 -0.08
N ASP A 160 -22.50 6.04 1.20
CA ASP A 160 -23.79 6.48 1.74
C ASP A 160 -23.89 8.01 1.80
N ASN A 161 -22.87 8.73 1.30
CA ASN A 161 -22.74 10.19 1.37
C ASN A 161 -22.97 10.74 2.79
N ASN A 162 -22.43 10.02 3.78
CA ASN A 162 -22.55 10.33 5.21
C ASN A 162 -21.31 11.05 5.72
N ARG A 163 -21.40 12.39 5.81
CA ARG A 163 -20.29 13.24 6.23
C ARG A 163 -19.84 12.98 7.66
N ASP A 164 -20.78 12.79 8.60
CA ASP A 164 -20.47 12.59 10.01
C ASP A 164 -19.67 11.28 10.20
N GLN A 165 -20.06 10.23 9.50
CA GLN A 165 -19.33 8.97 9.50
C GLN A 165 -17.92 9.11 8.88
N ALA A 166 -17.74 9.98 7.89
CA ALA A 166 -16.41 10.26 7.33
C ALA A 166 -15.51 10.96 8.37
N VAL A 167 -16.06 11.90 9.14
CA VAL A 167 -15.35 12.55 10.25
C VAL A 167 -14.90 11.53 11.28
N ASP A 168 -15.80 10.65 11.74
CA ASP A 168 -15.49 9.59 12.70
C ASP A 168 -14.37 8.66 12.18
N ALA A 169 -14.38 8.33 10.87
CA ALA A 169 -13.35 7.52 10.25
C ALA A 169 -11.98 8.23 10.26
N TYR A 170 -11.92 9.51 9.94
CA TYR A 170 -10.67 10.28 10.02
C TYR A 170 -10.15 10.41 11.45
N GLU A 171 -11.02 10.63 12.44
CA GLU A 171 -10.63 10.66 13.85
C GLU A 171 -10.05 9.32 14.32
N ARG A 172 -10.63 8.19 13.90
CA ARG A 172 -10.09 6.84 14.16
C ARG A 172 -8.72 6.63 13.55
N TRP A 173 -8.43 7.26 12.42
CA TRP A 173 -7.09 7.26 11.83
C TRP A 173 -6.09 8.14 12.57
N GLY A 174 -6.57 8.99 13.50
CA GLY A 174 -5.73 9.85 14.34
C GLY A 174 -5.60 11.27 13.81
N PHE A 175 -6.44 11.68 12.86
CA PHE A 175 -6.56 13.11 12.56
C PHE A 175 -7.19 13.84 13.74
N VAL A 176 -6.71 15.03 14.02
CA VAL A 176 -7.18 15.88 15.15
C VAL A 176 -7.49 17.27 14.64
N GLY A 177 -8.65 17.81 15.06
CA GLY A 177 -9.00 19.20 14.82
C GLY A 177 -9.29 19.53 13.35
N LEU A 178 -9.82 18.59 12.59
CA LEU A 178 -10.28 18.83 11.23
C LEU A 178 -11.50 19.76 11.25
N ASP A 179 -11.40 20.86 10.53
CA ASP A 179 -12.56 21.69 10.23
C ASP A 179 -13.31 21.19 8.99
N ASN A 180 -14.44 21.83 8.69
CA ASN A 180 -15.28 21.44 7.57
C ASN A 180 -14.56 21.51 6.20
N GLU A 181 -13.69 22.50 6.00
CA GLU A 181 -12.95 22.65 4.75
C GLU A 181 -11.89 21.55 4.60
N ALA A 182 -11.19 21.19 5.67
CA ALA A 182 -10.22 20.10 5.68
C ALA A 182 -10.89 18.74 5.35
N ILE A 183 -12.07 18.48 5.92
CA ILE A 183 -12.86 17.28 5.65
C ILE A 183 -13.27 17.24 4.17
N ASP A 184 -13.72 18.34 3.59
CA ASP A 184 -14.08 18.40 2.17
C ASP A 184 -12.88 18.10 1.26
N VAL A 185 -11.71 18.62 1.60
CA VAL A 185 -10.48 18.34 0.84
C VAL A 185 -10.04 16.89 0.98
N LEU A 186 -10.12 16.31 2.19
CA LEU A 186 -9.81 14.90 2.41
C LEU A 186 -10.80 13.99 1.67
N ASN A 187 -12.10 14.30 1.71
CA ASN A 187 -13.12 13.53 0.98
C ASN A 187 -12.88 13.57 -0.54
N MET A 188 -12.47 14.71 -1.10
CA MET A 188 -12.13 14.80 -2.52
C MET A 188 -11.03 13.82 -2.91
N TRP A 189 -10.01 13.63 -2.07
CA TRP A 189 -8.95 12.64 -2.28
C TRP A 189 -9.46 11.22 -2.07
N ALA A 190 -10.20 11.00 -0.99
CA ALA A 190 -10.77 9.69 -0.67
C ALA A 190 -11.73 9.19 -1.78
N GLU A 191 -12.62 10.03 -2.28
CA GLU A 191 -13.52 9.71 -3.40
C GLU A 191 -12.73 9.21 -4.63
N PHE A 192 -11.60 9.83 -4.95
CA PHE A 192 -10.76 9.38 -6.05
C PHE A 192 -10.15 8.00 -5.81
N ILE A 193 -9.64 7.75 -4.61
CA ILE A 193 -9.03 6.46 -4.26
C ILE A 193 -10.10 5.35 -4.21
N TYR A 194 -11.26 5.62 -3.63
CA TYR A 194 -12.34 4.64 -3.48
C TYR A 194 -13.26 4.50 -4.70
N ALA A 195 -13.18 5.41 -5.69
CA ALA A 195 -14.08 5.39 -6.86
C ALA A 195 -14.23 4.03 -7.55
N PRO A 196 -13.16 3.21 -7.74
CA PRO A 196 -13.31 1.88 -8.33
C PRO A 196 -14.09 0.91 -7.44
N LEU A 197 -14.05 1.10 -6.13
CA LEU A 197 -14.69 0.24 -5.13
C LEU A 197 -16.17 0.62 -4.92
N LEU A 198 -16.54 1.87 -5.20
CA LEU A 198 -17.90 2.38 -5.04
C LEU A 198 -18.85 1.97 -6.17
N GLU A 199 -18.31 1.54 -7.33
CA GLU A 199 -19.10 1.19 -8.50
C GLU A 199 -19.12 -0.33 -8.74
N ASN A 200 -20.25 -0.98 -8.55
CA ASN A 200 -20.43 -2.41 -8.82
C ASN A 200 -20.52 -2.68 -10.34
N ARG A 201 -19.38 -2.61 -11.02
CA ARG A 201 -19.25 -2.94 -12.45
C ARG A 201 -17.80 -3.28 -12.82
N VAL A 202 -17.65 -4.00 -13.91
CA VAL A 202 -16.33 -4.23 -14.52
C VAL A 202 -15.82 -2.92 -15.11
N ARG A 203 -14.59 -2.54 -14.72
CA ARG A 203 -13.93 -1.32 -15.18
C ARG A 203 -12.41 -1.38 -14.94
N PRO A 204 -11.60 -0.56 -15.65
CA PRO A 204 -10.20 -0.34 -15.25
C PRO A 204 -10.14 0.37 -13.90
N ILE A 205 -9.03 0.21 -13.16
CA ILE A 205 -8.86 0.86 -11.85
C ILE A 205 -8.95 2.39 -11.94
N GLN A 206 -8.46 2.97 -13.04
CA GLN A 206 -8.61 4.37 -13.37
C GLN A 206 -9.03 4.54 -14.82
N GLN A 207 -9.91 5.50 -15.09
CA GLN A 207 -10.46 5.74 -16.44
C GLN A 207 -9.43 6.34 -17.41
N MET A 208 -8.40 7.05 -16.92
CA MET A 208 -7.35 7.65 -17.74
C MET A 208 -6.02 6.91 -17.59
N ARG A 209 -5.48 6.43 -18.70
CA ARG A 209 -4.13 5.86 -18.77
C ARG A 209 -3.08 6.95 -18.44
N GLY A 210 -2.05 6.57 -17.68
CA GLY A 210 -0.88 7.42 -17.42
C GLY A 210 -0.91 8.27 -16.16
N GLY A 211 -1.88 8.08 -15.26
CA GLY A 211 -1.90 8.71 -13.93
C GLY A 211 -2.04 10.24 -13.93
N LYS A 212 -2.40 10.86 -15.07
CA LYS A 212 -2.55 12.33 -15.16
C LYS A 212 -3.65 12.84 -14.24
N ALA A 213 -4.82 12.18 -14.23
CA ALA A 213 -5.95 12.58 -13.39
C ALA A 213 -5.58 12.57 -11.90
N GLY A 214 -4.85 11.53 -11.44
CA GLY A 214 -4.36 11.44 -10.07
C GLY A 214 -3.37 12.56 -9.72
N ARG A 215 -2.44 12.88 -10.63
CA ARG A 215 -1.50 13.99 -10.42
C ARG A 215 -2.18 15.36 -10.36
N ASP A 216 -3.13 15.59 -11.26
CA ASP A 216 -3.88 16.85 -11.32
C ASP A 216 -4.71 17.03 -10.04
N LEU A 217 -5.37 15.95 -9.58
CA LEU A 217 -6.12 15.95 -8.33
C LEU A 217 -5.21 16.13 -7.12
N ALA A 218 -4.08 15.41 -7.03
CA ALA A 218 -3.10 15.58 -5.96
C ALA A 218 -2.59 17.03 -5.88
N GLY A 219 -2.35 17.66 -7.04
CA GLY A 219 -1.99 19.08 -7.12
C GLY A 219 -3.09 20.00 -6.59
N LYS A 220 -4.36 19.71 -6.92
CA LYS A 220 -5.52 20.45 -6.43
C LYS A 220 -5.67 20.28 -4.90
N VAL A 221 -5.64 19.06 -4.40
CA VAL A 221 -5.70 18.74 -2.97
C VAL A 221 -4.59 19.45 -2.20
N HIS A 222 -3.35 19.39 -2.71
CA HIS A 222 -2.21 20.11 -2.10
C HIS A 222 -2.43 21.62 -2.05
N THR A 223 -2.94 22.21 -3.10
CA THR A 223 -3.24 23.65 -3.18
C THR A 223 -4.30 24.05 -2.16
N GLU A 224 -5.39 23.27 -2.06
CA GLU A 224 -6.46 23.53 -1.11
C GLU A 224 -5.99 23.34 0.34
N LEU A 225 -5.25 22.27 0.64
CA LEU A 225 -4.66 22.06 1.97
C LEU A 225 -3.76 23.25 2.38
N LYS A 226 -2.94 23.75 1.42
CA LYS A 226 -2.11 24.93 1.69
C LYS A 226 -2.94 26.18 1.95
N ARG A 227 -4.06 26.37 1.24
CA ARG A 227 -4.98 27.51 1.41
C ARG A 227 -5.61 27.54 2.80
N ILE A 228 -5.99 26.38 3.35
CA ILE A 228 -6.62 26.27 4.68
C ILE A 228 -5.62 26.20 5.85
N GLY A 229 -4.32 26.40 5.59
CA GLY A 229 -3.28 26.39 6.62
C GLY A 229 -2.61 25.04 6.86
N GLY A 230 -2.94 24.03 6.06
CA GLY A 230 -2.38 22.67 6.13
C GLY A 230 -3.06 21.78 7.16
N ILE A 231 -2.82 20.49 7.03
CA ILE A 231 -3.18 19.47 8.02
C ILE A 231 -1.94 18.67 8.37
N LYS A 232 -1.94 18.04 9.54
CA LYS A 232 -0.89 17.09 9.93
C LYS A 232 -1.44 15.67 9.79
N PRO A 233 -1.17 14.97 8.68
CA PRO A 233 -1.67 13.61 8.49
C PRO A 233 -0.97 12.65 9.47
N PRO A 234 -1.70 11.70 10.07
CA PRO A 234 -1.10 10.63 10.85
C PRO A 234 -0.16 9.77 10.00
N ARG A 235 0.89 9.23 10.64
CA ARG A 235 1.91 8.41 9.94
C ARG A 235 1.30 7.20 9.25
N GLU A 236 0.39 6.51 9.93
CA GLU A 236 -0.31 5.34 9.39
C GLU A 236 -1.13 5.67 8.14
N PHE A 237 -1.79 6.84 8.13
CA PHE A 237 -2.51 7.31 6.95
C PHE A 237 -1.58 7.50 5.75
N VAL A 238 -0.45 8.20 5.94
CA VAL A 238 0.53 8.45 4.87
C VAL A 238 1.08 7.15 4.28
N LEU A 239 1.33 6.15 5.14
CA LEU A 239 1.83 4.84 4.70
C LEU A 239 0.79 4.07 3.87
N THR A 240 -0.47 4.08 4.32
CA THR A 240 -1.57 3.39 3.63
C THR A 240 -1.91 4.08 2.31
N ASP A 241 -1.96 5.41 2.30
CA ASP A 241 -2.20 6.21 1.09
C ASP A 241 -1.13 5.95 0.03
N ARG A 242 0.15 5.98 0.42
CA ARG A 242 1.27 5.65 -0.46
C ARG A 242 1.14 4.25 -1.05
N ALA A 243 0.76 3.26 -0.23
CA ALA A 243 0.56 1.89 -0.67
C ALA A 243 -0.61 1.80 -1.67
N ALA A 244 -1.73 2.45 -1.39
CA ALA A 244 -2.90 2.47 -2.27
C ALA A 244 -2.60 3.11 -3.63
N VAL A 245 -1.92 4.27 -3.65
CA VAL A 245 -1.52 4.97 -4.88
C VAL A 245 -0.53 4.14 -5.70
N GLY A 246 0.46 3.55 -5.03
CA GLY A 246 1.46 2.70 -5.70
C GLY A 246 0.84 1.44 -6.30
N LEU A 247 -0.06 0.79 -5.56
CA LEU A 247 -0.80 -0.38 -6.05
C LEU A 247 -1.74 -0.02 -7.21
N GLY A 248 -2.38 1.14 -7.16
CA GLY A 248 -3.14 1.69 -8.28
C GLY A 248 -2.30 1.80 -9.55
N SER A 249 -1.02 2.20 -9.42
CA SER A 249 -0.06 2.22 -10.53
C SER A 249 0.22 0.81 -11.08
N VAL A 250 0.36 -0.20 -10.22
CA VAL A 250 0.53 -1.61 -10.65
C VAL A 250 -0.68 -2.06 -11.49
N PHE A 251 -1.90 -1.80 -11.01
CA PHE A 251 -3.12 -2.14 -11.74
C PHE A 251 -3.26 -1.40 -13.07
N MET A 252 -2.83 -0.15 -13.14
CA MET A 252 -2.80 0.60 -14.40
C MET A 252 -1.85 -0.04 -15.43
N HIS A 253 -0.66 -0.50 -15.00
CA HIS A 253 0.28 -1.19 -15.89
C HIS A 253 -0.26 -2.54 -16.35
N LEU A 254 -0.93 -3.27 -15.48
CA LEU A 254 -1.63 -4.50 -15.84
C LEU A 254 -2.71 -4.25 -16.90
N GLY A 255 -3.34 -3.07 -16.92
CA GLY A 255 -4.43 -2.75 -17.83
C GLY A 255 -5.64 -3.68 -17.64
N ALA A 256 -5.85 -4.13 -16.41
CA ALA A 256 -6.93 -5.05 -16.06
C ALA A 256 -8.29 -4.33 -16.01
N GLU A 257 -9.33 -5.07 -16.37
CA GLU A 257 -10.74 -4.65 -16.29
C GLU A 257 -11.49 -5.70 -15.48
N VAL A 258 -11.73 -5.39 -14.20
CA VAL A 258 -12.39 -6.29 -13.25
C VAL A 258 -13.44 -5.53 -12.43
N ASN A 259 -14.29 -6.25 -11.73
CA ASN A 259 -15.22 -5.67 -10.77
C ASN A 259 -14.48 -5.50 -9.43
N TRP A 260 -13.87 -4.33 -9.22
CA TRP A 260 -13.12 -3.99 -7.99
C TRP A 260 -14.02 -3.94 -6.76
N HIS A 261 -15.29 -3.59 -6.94
CA HIS A 261 -16.29 -3.58 -5.88
C HIS A 261 -16.51 -4.99 -5.30
N GLU A 262 -16.76 -5.99 -6.15
CA GLU A 262 -16.92 -7.37 -5.71
C GLU A 262 -15.67 -7.90 -5.00
N LEU A 263 -14.47 -7.69 -5.58
CA LEU A 263 -13.21 -8.11 -4.96
C LEU A 263 -12.99 -7.48 -3.58
N PHE A 264 -13.41 -6.24 -3.40
CA PHE A 264 -13.31 -5.56 -2.13
C PHE A 264 -14.32 -6.11 -1.12
N HIS A 265 -15.58 -6.29 -1.53
CA HIS A 265 -16.64 -6.82 -0.69
C HIS A 265 -16.36 -8.26 -0.22
N GLU A 266 -15.75 -9.11 -1.04
CA GLU A 266 -15.27 -10.44 -0.63
C GLU A 266 -14.35 -10.40 0.61
N LEU A 267 -13.64 -9.29 0.84
CA LEU A 267 -12.70 -9.15 1.95
C LEU A 267 -13.29 -8.44 3.17
N ILE A 268 -14.30 -7.59 2.97
CA ILE A 268 -14.78 -6.73 4.06
C ILE A 268 -16.16 -7.08 4.61
N ASP A 269 -16.98 -7.87 3.90
CA ASP A 269 -18.36 -8.13 4.32
C ASP A 269 -18.44 -8.85 5.67
N ASP A 270 -17.49 -9.73 5.95
CA ASP A 270 -17.37 -10.45 7.23
C ASP A 270 -16.30 -9.84 8.17
N PHE A 271 -15.89 -8.59 7.93
CA PHE A 271 -14.88 -7.93 8.75
C PHE A 271 -15.36 -7.70 10.18
N SER A 272 -14.54 -8.09 11.16
CA SER A 272 -14.71 -7.84 12.58
C SER A 272 -13.41 -7.36 13.21
N VAL A 273 -13.51 -6.27 13.98
CA VAL A 273 -12.37 -5.73 14.74
C VAL A 273 -11.84 -6.75 15.75
N ASP A 274 -12.75 -7.48 16.43
CA ASP A 274 -12.38 -8.47 17.44
C ASP A 274 -11.67 -9.67 16.79
N ALA A 275 -12.20 -10.16 15.66
CA ALA A 275 -11.57 -11.25 14.92
C ALA A 275 -10.19 -10.87 14.36
N LEU A 276 -10.00 -9.59 13.97
CA LEU A 276 -8.69 -9.10 13.55
C LEU A 276 -7.72 -8.94 14.73
N ALA A 277 -8.21 -8.58 15.91
CA ALA A 277 -7.39 -8.43 17.11
C ALA A 277 -6.89 -9.76 17.70
N GLU A 278 -7.59 -10.86 17.41
CA GLU A 278 -7.25 -12.22 17.85
C GLU A 278 -6.21 -12.91 16.94
N ARG A 279 -5.98 -12.42 15.75
CA ARG A 279 -5.02 -12.96 14.76
C ARG A 279 -3.67 -12.30 14.84
#